data_62fe875e28a54b68b05a764e723d17ca
#
_entry.id   62fe875e28a54b68b05a764e723d17ca
#
_cell.length_a   1.000
_cell.length_b   1.000
_cell.length_c   1.000
_cell.angle_alpha   90.00
_cell.angle_beta   90.00
_cell.angle_gamma   90.00
#
_symmetry.space_group_name_H-M   'P 1'
#
loop_
_entity.id
_entity.type
_entity.pdbx_description
1 polymer ?
#
loop_
_entity_poly.entity_id
_entity_poly.type
_entity_poly.pdbx_seq_one_letter_code
_entity_poly.pdbx_strand_id
1 'polypeptide(L)'
;MDCGNAAGALCAPQIFKKLKNVELTELYSDIDPTFPNHHPDPTIEANLLDLINEMKTGKYDIGVAFDGDADRIGVVDNKGSIIWADQLMALFLPEIINPNDQVIFDVKCSKVLEDMILKHNGKPEMWKTGHSLIKQRMAELKCKFGGEMSGHIFMADDYFGYDDAIYVAARAV
;
A
#
# COMPACT_ATOMS: atom_id res chain seq x y z
N MET A 1 6.65 7.19 -8.96
CA MET A 1 6.97 6.00 -8.14
C MET A 1 8.34 6.21 -7.51
N ASP A 2 8.43 5.99 -6.21
CA ASP A 2 9.66 6.12 -5.42
C ASP A 2 10.09 4.73 -4.94
N CYS A 3 11.27 4.28 -5.36
CA CYS A 3 11.83 2.98 -4.98
C CYS A 3 12.84 3.08 -3.81
N GLY A 4 13.14 4.29 -3.30
CA GLY A 4 14.02 4.53 -2.17
C GLY A 4 15.42 3.90 -2.30
N ASN A 5 15.95 3.73 -3.51
CA ASN A 5 17.19 3.02 -3.82
C ASN A 5 17.22 1.56 -3.32
N ALA A 6 16.06 0.92 -3.14
CA ALA A 6 15.88 -0.35 -2.49
C ALA A 6 15.36 -1.45 -3.44
N ALA A 7 14.96 -2.62 -2.88
CA ALA A 7 14.61 -3.81 -3.66
C ALA A 7 13.44 -3.61 -4.64
N GLY A 8 12.51 -2.70 -4.35
CA GLY A 8 11.43 -2.35 -5.28
C GLY A 8 11.91 -1.95 -6.67
N ALA A 9 13.09 -1.34 -6.78
CA ALA A 9 13.71 -0.95 -8.05
C ALA A 9 14.01 -2.13 -9.00
N LEU A 10 14.13 -3.36 -8.48
CA LEU A 10 14.43 -4.55 -9.28
C LEU A 10 13.30 -4.92 -10.23
N CYS A 11 12.05 -4.76 -9.81
CA CYS A 11 10.91 -5.25 -10.57
C CYS A 11 9.78 -4.23 -10.77
N ALA A 12 9.53 -3.32 -9.82
CA ALA A 12 8.42 -2.39 -9.94
C ALA A 12 8.45 -1.54 -11.22
N PRO A 13 9.57 -0.90 -11.63
CA PRO A 13 9.61 -0.14 -12.86
C PRO A 13 9.27 -0.97 -14.10
N GLN A 14 9.73 -2.22 -14.14
CA GLN A 14 9.48 -3.11 -15.27
C GLN A 14 8.02 -3.56 -15.36
N ILE A 15 7.35 -3.72 -14.22
CA ILE A 15 5.93 -4.08 -14.13
C ILE A 15 5.09 -2.88 -14.58
N PHE A 16 5.33 -1.70 -14.01
CA PHE A 16 4.53 -0.51 -14.29
C PHE A 16 4.64 -0.05 -15.74
N LYS A 17 5.83 -0.16 -16.37
CA LYS A 17 6.01 0.11 -17.81
C LYS A 17 5.21 -0.81 -18.74
N LYS A 18 4.69 -1.94 -18.23
CA LYS A 18 3.84 -2.86 -18.99
C LYS A 18 2.34 -2.62 -18.76
N LEU A 19 1.97 -1.84 -17.76
CA LEU A 19 0.57 -1.49 -17.54
C LEU A 19 0.07 -0.57 -18.65
N LYS A 20 -1.12 -0.84 -19.15
CA LYS A 20 -1.73 -0.01 -20.20
C LYS A 20 -2.17 1.33 -19.60
N ASN A 21 -1.97 2.40 -20.35
CA ASN A 21 -2.37 3.76 -19.98
C ASN A 21 -1.68 4.29 -18.71
N VAL A 22 -0.52 3.76 -18.35
CA VAL A 22 0.30 4.25 -17.24
C VAL A 22 1.57 4.89 -17.83
N GLU A 23 1.78 6.16 -17.50
CA GLU A 23 3.05 6.86 -17.73
C GLU A 23 3.81 6.89 -16.40
N LEU A 24 5.01 6.32 -16.38
CA LEU A 24 5.79 6.14 -15.18
C LEU A 24 6.92 7.17 -15.09
N THR A 25 6.95 7.91 -14.00
CA THR A 25 8.12 8.67 -13.54
C THR A 25 8.74 7.96 -12.34
N GLU A 26 10.05 7.77 -12.38
CA GLU A 26 10.79 7.01 -11.37
C GLU A 26 11.65 7.95 -10.52
N LEU A 27 11.58 7.75 -9.21
CA LEU A 27 12.48 8.35 -8.24
C LEU A 27 13.29 7.22 -7.59
N TYR A 28 14.60 7.40 -7.51
CA TYR A 28 15.53 6.53 -6.75
C TYR A 28 15.44 5.05 -7.14
N SER A 29 15.34 4.76 -8.45
CA SER A 29 15.23 3.42 -9.00
C SER A 29 16.57 2.73 -9.26
N ASP A 30 17.70 3.36 -8.92
CA ASP A 30 19.00 2.73 -8.87
C ASP A 30 19.25 2.13 -7.48
N ILE A 31 19.64 0.86 -7.42
CA ILE A 31 19.86 0.18 -6.13
C ILE A 31 21.15 0.70 -5.50
N ASP A 32 21.03 1.23 -4.31
CA ASP A 32 22.18 1.65 -3.49
C ASP A 32 21.90 1.33 -2.01
N PRO A 33 22.63 0.36 -1.41
CA PRO A 33 22.40 -0.05 -0.02
C PRO A 33 22.76 1.02 1.02
N THR A 34 23.32 2.16 0.60
CA THR A 34 23.57 3.30 1.49
C THR A 34 22.35 4.23 1.62
N PHE A 35 21.33 4.06 0.77
CA PHE A 35 20.11 4.87 0.71
C PHE A 35 20.41 6.38 0.70
N PRO A 36 21.14 6.89 -0.32
CA PRO A 36 21.73 8.22 -0.30
C PRO A 36 20.71 9.36 -0.31
N ASN A 37 19.47 9.10 -0.69
CA ASN A 37 18.43 10.13 -0.80
C ASN A 37 17.57 10.19 0.46
N HIS A 38 16.98 9.10 0.87
CA HIS A 38 16.21 8.95 2.11
C HIS A 38 16.16 7.48 2.53
N HIS A 39 15.84 7.23 3.80
CA HIS A 39 15.60 5.85 4.26
C HIS A 39 14.31 5.31 3.63
N PRO A 40 14.30 4.09 3.07
CA PRO A 40 13.12 3.51 2.42
C PRO A 40 12.12 3.00 3.47
N ASP A 41 11.39 3.93 4.07
CA ASP A 41 10.31 3.69 5.02
C ASP A 41 9.18 4.69 4.78
N PRO A 42 8.11 4.29 4.06
CA PRO A 42 7.00 5.17 3.70
C PRO A 42 6.06 5.48 4.87
N THR A 43 6.28 4.92 6.05
CA THR A 43 5.51 5.28 7.26
C THR A 43 5.95 6.60 7.87
N ILE A 44 7.09 7.14 7.42
CA ILE A 44 7.68 8.38 7.92
C ILE A 44 7.53 9.46 6.84
N GLU A 45 6.73 10.49 7.11
CA GLU A 45 6.45 11.59 6.17
C GLU A 45 7.74 12.23 5.62
N ALA A 46 8.78 12.38 6.43
CA ALA A 46 10.05 12.94 5.99
C ALA A 46 10.69 12.16 4.83
N ASN A 47 10.47 10.86 4.74
CA ASN A 47 10.98 10.02 3.66
C ASN A 47 10.12 10.13 2.37
N LEU A 48 8.95 10.73 2.45
CA LEU A 48 8.06 10.95 1.30
C LEU A 48 8.17 12.36 0.72
N LEU A 49 9.02 13.24 1.26
CA LEU A 49 9.06 14.65 0.87
C LEU A 49 9.35 14.86 -0.61
N ASP A 50 10.24 14.09 -1.19
CA ASP A 50 10.57 14.24 -2.61
C ASP A 50 9.42 13.76 -3.50
N LEU A 51 8.77 12.66 -3.15
CA LEU A 51 7.55 12.21 -3.82
C LEU A 51 6.43 13.24 -3.67
N ILE A 52 6.21 13.79 -2.48
CA ILE A 52 5.21 14.83 -2.23
C ILE A 52 5.49 16.09 -3.07
N ASN A 53 6.75 16.52 -3.16
CA ASN A 53 7.14 17.67 -3.95
C ASN A 53 6.91 17.42 -5.44
N GLU A 54 7.21 16.22 -5.93
CA GLU A 54 6.96 15.86 -7.33
C GLU A 54 5.45 15.83 -7.62
N MET A 55 4.62 15.26 -6.73
CA MET A 55 3.16 15.26 -6.86
C MET A 55 2.57 16.68 -6.90
N LYS A 56 3.08 17.60 -6.09
CA LYS A 56 2.64 19.02 -6.07
C LYS A 56 2.90 19.77 -7.38
N THR A 57 3.67 19.23 -8.30
CA THR A 57 3.81 19.81 -9.65
C THR A 57 2.52 19.74 -10.49
N GLY A 58 1.56 18.90 -10.06
CA GLY A 58 0.26 18.74 -10.72
C GLY A 58 0.31 17.92 -12.02
N LYS A 59 1.41 17.19 -12.27
CA LYS A 59 1.61 16.40 -13.48
C LYS A 59 1.16 14.96 -13.36
N TYR A 60 0.88 14.50 -12.14
CA TYR A 60 0.67 13.07 -11.84
C TYR A 60 -0.65 12.87 -11.12
N ASP A 61 -1.26 11.71 -11.34
CA ASP A 61 -2.53 11.32 -10.73
C ASP A 61 -2.30 10.68 -9.35
N ILE A 62 -1.24 9.89 -9.20
CA ILE A 62 -0.91 9.18 -7.98
C ILE A 62 0.61 9.01 -7.83
N GLY A 63 1.09 9.14 -6.61
CA GLY A 63 2.47 8.81 -6.21
C GLY A 63 2.47 7.57 -5.32
N VAL A 64 3.40 6.64 -5.56
CA VAL A 64 3.60 5.44 -4.73
C VAL A 64 5.04 5.33 -4.29
N ALA A 65 5.26 4.90 -3.06
CA ALA A 65 6.57 4.66 -2.48
C ALA A 65 6.63 3.27 -1.85
N PHE A 66 7.80 2.66 -1.86
CA PHE A 66 8.03 1.33 -1.29
C PHE A 66 9.06 1.42 -0.16
N ASP A 67 8.99 0.45 0.74
CA ASP A 67 10.04 0.27 1.74
C ASP A 67 11.21 -0.60 1.23
N GLY A 68 12.11 -0.97 2.13
CA GLY A 68 13.38 -1.60 1.79
C GLY A 68 13.27 -2.92 1.02
N ASP A 69 12.29 -3.74 1.28
CA ASP A 69 12.02 -5.03 0.62
C ASP A 69 10.71 -5.04 -0.20
N ALA A 70 10.05 -3.88 -0.28
CA ALA A 70 8.85 -3.63 -1.06
C ALA A 70 7.62 -4.45 -0.61
N ASP A 71 7.49 -4.67 0.69
CA ASP A 71 6.32 -5.29 1.32
C ASP A 71 5.37 -4.26 1.96
N ARG A 72 5.81 -2.98 2.11
CA ARG A 72 5.01 -1.84 2.57
C ARG A 72 4.89 -0.77 1.51
N ILE A 73 3.67 -0.22 1.38
CA ILE A 73 3.34 0.85 0.44
C ILE A 73 3.04 2.17 1.16
N GLY A 74 3.55 3.27 0.61
CA GLY A 74 3.07 4.62 0.86
C GLY A 74 2.42 5.19 -0.40
N VAL A 75 1.35 5.96 -0.21
CA VAL A 75 0.63 6.58 -1.34
C VAL A 75 0.47 8.08 -1.10
N VAL A 76 0.63 8.86 -2.16
CA VAL A 76 0.47 10.31 -2.17
C VAL A 76 -0.51 10.69 -3.29
N ASP A 77 -1.51 11.50 -2.97
CA ASP A 77 -2.48 11.98 -3.94
C ASP A 77 -1.91 13.05 -4.89
N ASN A 78 -2.69 13.43 -5.88
CA ASN A 78 -2.32 14.45 -6.88
C ASN A 78 -2.17 15.88 -6.30
N LYS A 79 -2.45 16.09 -5.02
CA LYS A 79 -2.26 17.37 -4.30
C LYS A 79 -1.06 17.33 -3.37
N GLY A 80 -0.38 16.20 -3.28
CA GLY A 80 0.72 15.96 -2.36
C GLY A 80 0.30 15.61 -0.94
N SER A 81 -0.94 15.13 -0.74
CA SER A 81 -1.39 14.62 0.56
C SER A 81 -1.12 13.12 0.68
N ILE A 82 -0.61 12.69 1.82
CA ILE A 82 -0.40 11.27 2.09
C ILE A 82 -1.76 10.59 2.28
N ILE A 83 -1.97 9.48 1.58
CA ILE A 83 -3.07 8.55 1.82
C ILE A 83 -2.52 7.42 2.69
N TRP A 84 -2.84 7.45 3.98
CA TRP A 84 -2.37 6.44 4.93
C TRP A 84 -2.94 5.06 4.63
N ALA A 85 -2.27 4.01 5.09
CA ALA A 85 -2.59 2.63 4.74
C ALA A 85 -4.04 2.23 5.03
N ASP A 86 -4.61 2.67 6.16
CA ASP A 86 -6.01 2.42 6.50
C ASP A 86 -7.00 3.14 5.57
N GLN A 87 -6.64 4.33 5.08
CA GLN A 87 -7.41 5.06 4.07
C GLN A 87 -7.31 4.36 2.70
N LEU A 88 -6.11 3.91 2.34
CA LEU A 88 -5.91 3.13 1.11
C LEU A 88 -6.70 1.81 1.14
N MET A 89 -6.68 1.11 2.28
CA MET A 89 -7.52 -0.07 2.48
C MET A 89 -9.00 0.25 2.30
N ALA A 90 -9.48 1.38 2.85
CA ALA A 90 -10.87 1.80 2.72
C ALA A 90 -11.26 2.07 1.25
N LEU A 91 -10.34 2.56 0.42
CA LEU A 91 -10.57 2.78 -1.02
C LEU A 91 -10.74 1.47 -1.80
N PHE A 92 -10.08 0.39 -1.39
CA PHE A 92 -10.21 -0.91 -2.04
C PHE A 92 -11.47 -1.71 -1.66
N LEU A 93 -12.12 -1.39 -0.53
CA LEU A 93 -13.26 -2.17 -0.04
C LEU A 93 -14.36 -2.42 -1.08
N PRO A 94 -14.81 -1.41 -1.87
CA PRO A 94 -15.89 -1.61 -2.83
C PRO A 94 -15.60 -2.66 -3.91
N GLU A 95 -14.34 -2.89 -4.21
CA GLU A 95 -13.91 -3.80 -5.26
C GLU A 95 -13.62 -5.22 -4.75
N ILE A 96 -13.15 -5.32 -3.50
CA ILE A 96 -12.60 -6.58 -2.97
C ILE A 96 -13.64 -7.34 -2.15
N ILE A 97 -14.44 -6.66 -1.32
CA ILE A 97 -15.31 -7.34 -0.37
C ILE A 97 -16.75 -7.50 -0.87
N ASN A 98 -17.32 -8.64 -0.52
CA ASN A 98 -18.75 -8.89 -0.63
C ASN A 98 -19.42 -8.73 0.74
N PRO A 99 -20.76 -8.60 0.80
CA PRO A 99 -21.49 -8.58 2.06
C PRO A 99 -21.14 -9.78 2.95
N ASN A 100 -20.85 -9.50 4.22
CA ASN A 100 -20.38 -10.43 5.24
C ASN A 100 -18.92 -10.94 5.13
N ASP A 101 -18.14 -10.52 4.13
CA ASP A 101 -16.70 -10.82 4.12
C ASP A 101 -16.03 -10.15 5.34
N GLN A 102 -15.09 -10.85 5.94
CA GLN A 102 -14.26 -10.29 7.01
C GLN A 102 -13.12 -9.47 6.43
N VAL A 103 -12.77 -8.38 7.11
CA VAL A 103 -11.58 -7.58 6.83
C VAL A 103 -10.78 -7.44 8.11
N ILE A 104 -9.53 -7.88 8.07
CA ILE A 104 -8.65 -7.88 9.25
C ILE A 104 -7.72 -6.67 9.18
N PHE A 105 -7.60 -5.94 10.28
CA PHE A 105 -6.72 -4.80 10.38
C PHE A 105 -6.11 -4.67 11.77
N ASP A 106 -4.95 -4.01 11.87
CA ASP A 106 -4.25 -3.88 13.14
C ASP A 106 -4.84 -2.76 14.01
N VAL A 107 -4.51 -2.81 15.29
CA VAL A 107 -5.05 -1.87 16.30
C VAL A 107 -4.66 -0.40 16.06
N LYS A 108 -3.71 -0.12 15.18
CA LYS A 108 -3.24 1.23 14.86
C LYS A 108 -4.10 1.91 13.78
N CYS A 109 -4.88 1.14 13.02
CA CYS A 109 -5.79 1.67 12.02
C CYS A 109 -6.86 2.55 12.67
N SER A 110 -7.26 3.60 11.97
CA SER A 110 -8.28 4.53 12.44
C SER A 110 -9.67 3.92 12.41
N LYS A 111 -10.59 4.49 13.19
CA LYS A 111 -12.00 4.10 13.17
C LYS A 111 -12.66 4.28 11.78
N VAL A 112 -12.10 5.13 10.94
CA VAL A 112 -12.61 5.33 9.57
C VAL A 112 -12.62 4.03 8.78
N LEU A 113 -11.59 3.19 8.91
CA LEU A 113 -11.55 1.90 8.22
C LEU A 113 -12.68 0.97 8.69
N GLU A 114 -12.88 0.86 10.02
CA GLU A 114 -13.97 0.05 10.59
C GLU A 114 -15.35 0.53 10.08
N ASP A 115 -15.60 1.85 10.12
CA ASP A 115 -16.86 2.45 9.67
C ASP A 115 -17.08 2.20 8.16
N MET A 116 -16.03 2.26 7.35
CA MET A 116 -16.11 1.98 5.92
C MET A 116 -16.36 0.49 5.63
N ILE A 117 -15.75 -0.43 6.37
CA ILE A 117 -16.03 -1.87 6.26
C ILE A 117 -17.52 -2.14 6.54
N LEU A 118 -18.04 -1.58 7.63
CA LEU A 118 -19.46 -1.72 7.99
C LEU A 118 -20.39 -1.11 6.93
N LYS A 119 -20.03 0.05 6.39
CA LYS A 119 -20.79 0.72 5.31
C LYS A 119 -20.88 -0.15 4.05
N HIS A 120 -19.85 -0.93 3.75
CA HIS A 120 -19.86 -1.89 2.63
C HIS A 120 -20.41 -3.27 3.01
N ASN A 121 -21.10 -3.38 4.17
CA ASN A 121 -21.67 -4.63 4.70
C ASN A 121 -20.62 -5.72 5.00
N GLY A 122 -19.37 -5.36 5.18
CA GLY A 122 -18.30 -6.25 5.64
C GLY A 122 -18.32 -6.42 7.16
N LYS A 123 -17.46 -7.30 7.65
CA LYS A 123 -17.26 -7.57 9.09
C LYS A 123 -15.85 -7.13 9.50
N PRO A 124 -15.71 -6.02 10.23
CA PRO A 124 -14.42 -5.58 10.71
C PRO A 124 -13.88 -6.51 11.81
N GLU A 125 -12.61 -6.87 11.72
CA GLU A 125 -11.92 -7.63 12.76
C GLU A 125 -10.59 -6.96 13.09
N MET A 126 -10.55 -6.26 14.22
CA MET A 126 -9.31 -5.69 14.74
C MET A 126 -8.44 -6.79 15.35
N TRP A 127 -7.17 -6.84 14.96
CA TRP A 127 -6.24 -7.88 15.37
C TRP A 127 -4.92 -7.31 15.89
N LYS A 128 -4.08 -8.19 16.39
CA LYS A 128 -2.73 -7.85 16.87
C LYS A 128 -1.87 -7.39 15.70
N THR A 129 -1.10 -6.32 15.91
CA THR A 129 -0.08 -5.86 14.97
C THR A 129 0.97 -6.93 14.74
N GLY A 130 1.35 -7.12 13.49
CA GLY A 130 2.37 -8.05 13.01
C GLY A 130 1.89 -8.78 11.77
N HIS A 131 2.57 -8.53 10.64
CA HIS A 131 2.19 -9.05 9.32
C HIS A 131 1.96 -10.58 9.32
N SER A 132 2.81 -11.34 10.01
CA SER A 132 2.66 -12.78 10.15
C SER A 132 1.40 -13.19 10.92
N LEU A 133 1.02 -12.43 11.96
CA LEU A 133 -0.16 -12.70 12.78
C LEU A 133 -1.45 -12.41 12.00
N ILE A 134 -1.45 -11.35 11.20
CA ILE A 134 -2.58 -11.00 10.32
C ILE A 134 -2.72 -12.04 9.22
N LYS A 135 -1.63 -12.42 8.53
CA LYS A 135 -1.66 -13.47 7.50
C LYS A 135 -2.17 -14.80 8.04
N GLN A 136 -1.72 -15.20 9.23
CA GLN A 136 -2.24 -16.39 9.89
C GLN A 136 -3.74 -16.29 10.14
N ARG A 137 -4.20 -15.16 10.68
CA ARG A 137 -5.63 -14.95 10.97
C ARG A 137 -6.47 -14.91 9.70
N MET A 138 -5.99 -14.29 8.64
CA MET A 138 -6.63 -14.31 7.32
C MET A 138 -6.82 -15.74 6.80
N ALA A 139 -5.79 -16.57 6.92
CA ALA A 139 -5.87 -17.97 6.51
C ALA A 139 -6.89 -18.77 7.32
N GLU A 140 -6.94 -18.60 8.66
CA GLU A 140 -7.91 -19.24 9.55
C GLU A 140 -9.36 -18.91 9.16
N LEU A 141 -9.62 -17.66 8.80
CA LEU A 141 -10.95 -17.14 8.48
C LEU A 141 -11.27 -17.19 6.98
N LYS A 142 -10.33 -17.60 6.14
CA LYS A 142 -10.42 -17.50 4.67
C LYS A 142 -10.76 -16.07 4.22
N CYS A 143 -10.15 -15.11 4.89
CA CYS A 143 -10.33 -13.69 4.64
C CYS A 143 -9.60 -13.28 3.37
N LYS A 144 -10.24 -12.45 2.53
CA LYS A 144 -9.69 -12.02 1.24
C LYS A 144 -8.87 -10.75 1.34
N PHE A 145 -9.06 -9.97 2.40
CA PHE A 145 -8.47 -8.65 2.52
C PHE A 145 -8.13 -8.31 3.96
N GLY A 146 -6.96 -7.72 4.15
CA GLY A 146 -6.51 -7.22 5.44
C GLY A 146 -5.28 -6.34 5.30
N GLY A 147 -4.82 -5.75 6.41
CA GLY A 147 -3.62 -4.93 6.40
C GLY A 147 -3.30 -4.29 7.72
N GLU A 148 -2.24 -3.50 7.71
CA GLU A 148 -1.70 -2.79 8.86
C GLU A 148 -1.50 -1.31 8.54
N MET A 149 -1.56 -0.47 9.55
CA MET A 149 -1.26 0.97 9.43
C MET A 149 0.17 1.23 8.93
N SER A 150 1.07 0.27 9.07
CA SER A 150 2.45 0.33 8.58
C SER A 150 2.59 0.25 7.05
N GLY A 151 1.51 -0.08 6.32
CA GLY A 151 1.55 -0.20 4.86
C GLY A 151 1.61 -1.63 4.33
N HIS A 152 1.67 -2.66 5.19
CA HIS A 152 1.43 -4.03 4.76
C HIS A 152 -0.04 -4.20 4.41
N ILE A 153 -0.35 -4.52 3.17
CA ILE A 153 -1.71 -4.78 2.70
C ILE A 153 -1.73 -6.16 2.02
N PHE A 154 -2.69 -6.97 2.43
CA PHE A 154 -2.82 -8.37 2.02
C PHE A 154 -4.07 -8.53 1.15
N MET A 155 -3.88 -8.94 -0.09
CA MET A 155 -4.97 -9.20 -1.04
C MET A 155 -4.99 -10.68 -1.41
N ALA A 156 -6.09 -11.37 -1.11
CA ALA A 156 -6.32 -12.78 -1.42
C ALA A 156 -7.61 -13.00 -2.22
N ASP A 157 -8.13 -11.94 -2.84
CA ASP A 157 -9.25 -12.00 -3.79
C ASP A 157 -8.80 -12.60 -5.14
N ASP A 158 -7.78 -12.00 -5.75
CA ASP A 158 -7.17 -12.43 -7.02
C ASP A 158 -5.65 -12.61 -6.89
N TYR A 159 -5.12 -12.71 -5.67
CA TYR A 159 -3.71 -12.86 -5.39
C TYR A 159 -3.47 -13.83 -4.23
N PHE A 160 -2.21 -13.99 -3.79
CA PHE A 160 -1.78 -15.02 -2.85
C PHE A 160 -2.01 -14.69 -1.38
N GLY A 161 -2.40 -13.46 -1.03
CA GLY A 161 -2.70 -13.07 0.34
C GLY A 161 -1.47 -12.78 1.21
N TYR A 162 -0.32 -12.51 0.61
CA TYR A 162 0.84 -11.96 1.31
C TYR A 162 1.02 -10.47 1.02
N ASP A 163 1.89 -9.83 1.77
CA ASP A 163 2.27 -8.44 1.65
C ASP A 163 3.16 -8.23 0.41
N ASP A 164 2.61 -7.62 -0.61
CA ASP A 164 3.30 -7.26 -1.84
C ASP A 164 2.88 -5.84 -2.23
N ALA A 165 3.70 -4.87 -1.83
CA ALA A 165 3.40 -3.47 -2.07
C ALA A 165 3.37 -3.12 -3.56
N ILE A 166 4.12 -3.84 -4.40
CA ILE A 166 4.14 -3.62 -5.85
C ILE A 166 2.81 -4.06 -6.46
N TYR A 167 2.26 -5.20 -6.01
CA TYR A 167 0.93 -5.65 -6.43
C TYR A 167 -0.15 -4.67 -5.98
N VAL A 168 -0.11 -4.23 -4.71
CA VAL A 168 -1.07 -3.24 -4.18
C VAL A 168 -1.00 -1.94 -4.98
N ALA A 169 0.20 -1.46 -5.29
CA ALA A 169 0.40 -0.27 -6.12
C ALA A 169 -0.16 -0.45 -7.55
N ALA A 170 0.04 -1.62 -8.15
CA ALA A 170 -0.50 -1.93 -9.48
C ALA A 170 -2.04 -2.02 -9.50
N ARG A 171 -2.66 -2.37 -8.36
CA ARG A 171 -4.14 -2.35 -8.18
C ARG A 171 -4.69 -0.94 -7.95
N ALA A 172 -3.85 -0.01 -7.47
CA ALA A 172 -4.24 1.37 -7.17
C ALA A 172 -4.22 2.31 -8.40
N VAL A 173 -3.56 1.92 -9.48
CA VAL A 173 -3.47 2.66 -10.75
C VAL A 173 -4.34 2.05 -11.83
#